data_44bb0d6f3c2ffbb1fc068d80ee34d27b
#
_entry.id   44bb0d6f3c2ffbb1fc068d80ee34d27b
#
_cell.length_a   1.000
_cell.length_b   1.000
_cell.length_c   1.000
_cell.angle_alpha   90.00
_cell.angle_beta   90.00
_cell.angle_gamma   90.00
#
_symmetry.space_group_name_H-M   'P 1'
#
loop_
_entity.id
_entity.type
_entity.pdbx_description
1 polymer ?
#
loop_
_entity_poly.entity_id
_entity_poly.type
_entity_poly.pdbx_seq_one_letter_code
_entity_poly.pdbx_strand_id
1 'polypeptide(L)'
;MRRPLSMFAFAVALLVPLLAGCPRVVRPTRPFDDAVRALDAHDALRARVRSLRAEARADQRGPDGRIRGTLLMFVERPDRVRVDVMTQFGPAAVLTSDGARFALADLRERVFLSGRACASNIARLVAMPLSGADFGQLLLGGTPRIVFSRATIGVDPDDGRYRIVLAGRDGGRQEIDFALREADADAPPELQRLRLMRTEMFDARGATLWRVTYDDYRVVRAGAIGVAMPFVVNFEHPGRGAELRLRFEEIAVNVDVPEGAFAQTPAPGLAVREAGCDEDVTVPGESGEQGDVREDDQAADE
;
A
#
# COMPACT_ATOMS: atom_id res chain seq x y z
N MET A 1 52.44 -43.68 53.41
CA MET A 1 52.70 -43.62 51.96
C MET A 1 51.41 -43.80 51.21
N ARG A 2 50.75 -42.71 50.80
CA ARG A 2 49.55 -42.74 49.97
C ARG A 2 49.73 -41.74 48.80
N ARG A 3 49.72 -42.25 47.56
CA ARG A 3 49.87 -41.49 46.35
C ARG A 3 48.48 -40.89 45.98
N PRO A 4 48.36 -39.62 45.51
CA PRO A 4 47.10 -39.09 44.93
C PRO A 4 46.97 -39.49 43.45
N LEU A 5 45.81 -39.98 43.10
CA LEU A 5 45.36 -40.18 41.69
C LEU A 5 45.14 -38.85 41.07
N SER A 6 45.81 -38.63 39.96
CA SER A 6 45.59 -37.49 39.06
C SER A 6 44.35 -37.79 38.20
N MET A 7 43.25 -37.03 38.38
CA MET A 7 42.09 -37.05 37.49
C MET A 7 42.34 -36.10 36.32
N PHE A 8 42.66 -36.66 35.15
CA PHE A 8 42.62 -35.93 33.88
C PHE A 8 41.16 -35.75 33.46
N ALA A 9 40.61 -34.54 33.60
CA ALA A 9 39.33 -34.16 33.05
C ALA A 9 39.50 -33.85 31.56
N PHE A 10 38.99 -34.71 30.68
CA PHE A 10 38.88 -34.48 29.26
C PHE A 10 37.70 -33.49 29.01
N ALA A 11 38.01 -32.23 28.76
CA ALA A 11 37.04 -31.24 28.27
C ALA A 11 36.86 -31.46 26.77
N VAL A 12 35.80 -32.21 26.41
CA VAL A 12 35.33 -32.27 25.02
C VAL A 12 34.59 -30.98 24.73
N ALA A 13 35.24 -30.02 24.09
CA ALA A 13 34.62 -28.82 23.55
C ALA A 13 33.76 -29.23 22.35
N LEU A 14 32.41 -29.27 22.54
CA LEU A 14 31.45 -29.50 21.49
C LEU A 14 31.39 -28.25 20.61
N LEU A 15 32.18 -28.26 19.53
CA LEU A 15 32.15 -27.22 18.49
C LEU A 15 30.86 -27.42 17.68
N VAL A 16 29.76 -26.77 18.06
CA VAL A 16 28.54 -26.71 17.27
C VAL A 16 28.80 -25.68 16.15
N PRO A 17 28.88 -26.09 14.88
CA PRO A 17 28.95 -25.13 13.79
C PRO A 17 27.61 -24.40 13.76
N LEU A 18 27.63 -23.11 14.11
CA LEU A 18 26.55 -22.17 13.80
C LEU A 18 26.44 -22.11 12.28
N LEU A 19 25.59 -22.95 11.70
CA LEU A 19 25.12 -22.82 10.33
C LEU A 19 24.26 -21.54 10.26
N ALA A 20 24.94 -20.41 10.19
CA ALA A 20 24.32 -19.19 9.71
C ALA A 20 23.94 -19.45 8.23
N GLY A 21 22.79 -20.06 8.01
CA GLY A 21 22.23 -20.21 6.69
C GLY A 21 22.00 -18.81 6.13
N CYS A 22 22.82 -18.39 5.17
CA CYS A 22 22.50 -17.22 4.36
C CYS A 22 21.09 -17.39 3.80
N PRO A 23 20.22 -16.39 3.87
CA PRO A 23 18.90 -16.47 3.27
C PRO A 23 19.07 -16.81 1.80
N ARG A 24 18.49 -17.96 1.39
CA ARG A 24 18.58 -18.43 0.00
C ARG A 24 17.80 -17.45 -0.88
N VAL A 25 18.49 -16.84 -1.83
CA VAL A 25 17.86 -15.97 -2.82
C VAL A 25 17.02 -16.86 -3.76
N VAL A 26 15.71 -16.60 -3.78
CA VAL A 26 14.76 -17.29 -4.65
C VAL A 26 14.76 -16.59 -6.00
N ARG A 27 15.13 -17.33 -7.06
CA ARG A 27 15.11 -16.83 -8.45
C ARG A 27 14.17 -17.67 -9.29
N PRO A 28 13.43 -17.07 -10.22
CA PRO A 28 12.62 -17.82 -11.18
C PRO A 28 13.52 -18.58 -12.16
N THR A 29 13.26 -19.88 -12.37
CA THR A 29 13.91 -20.67 -13.41
C THR A 29 13.40 -20.26 -14.80
N ARG A 30 12.14 -19.85 -14.87
CA ARG A 30 11.46 -19.33 -16.07
C ARG A 30 10.89 -17.97 -15.75
N PRO A 31 11.65 -16.89 -15.96
CA PRO A 31 11.17 -15.54 -15.64
C PRO A 31 10.12 -15.06 -16.63
N PHE A 32 9.31 -14.09 -16.21
CA PHE A 32 8.52 -13.27 -17.12
C PHE A 32 9.47 -12.48 -18.04
N ASP A 33 9.16 -12.46 -19.31
CA ASP A 33 9.82 -11.69 -20.37
C ASP A 33 9.09 -10.39 -20.72
N ASP A 34 7.85 -10.25 -20.25
CA ASP A 34 6.98 -9.09 -20.49
C ASP A 34 6.46 -8.51 -19.16
N ALA A 35 6.68 -7.19 -18.99
CA ALA A 35 6.31 -6.48 -17.78
C ALA A 35 4.79 -6.40 -17.58
N VAL A 36 4.04 -6.21 -18.66
CA VAL A 36 2.58 -6.07 -18.58
C VAL A 36 1.96 -7.40 -18.19
N ARG A 37 2.44 -8.51 -18.76
CA ARG A 37 1.99 -9.86 -18.37
C ARG A 37 2.25 -10.15 -16.88
N ALA A 38 3.41 -9.74 -16.35
CA ALA A 38 3.71 -9.92 -14.93
C ALA A 38 2.78 -9.08 -14.04
N LEU A 39 2.53 -7.83 -14.43
CA LEU A 39 1.60 -6.95 -13.73
C LEU A 39 0.17 -7.50 -13.77
N ASP A 40 -0.31 -7.96 -14.92
CA ASP A 40 -1.66 -8.50 -15.09
C ASP A 40 -1.84 -9.81 -14.29
N ALA A 41 -0.81 -10.67 -14.24
CA ALA A 41 -0.82 -11.87 -13.40
C ALA A 41 -0.94 -11.51 -11.90
N HIS A 42 -0.22 -10.47 -11.44
CA HIS A 42 -0.35 -9.99 -10.08
C HIS A 42 -1.75 -9.41 -9.82
N ASP A 43 -2.28 -8.58 -10.71
CA ASP A 43 -3.61 -7.96 -10.55
C ASP A 43 -4.72 -9.01 -10.55
N ALA A 44 -4.63 -10.04 -11.36
CA ALA A 44 -5.58 -11.15 -11.34
C ALA A 44 -5.63 -11.87 -9.99
N LEU A 45 -4.48 -11.98 -9.30
CA LEU A 45 -4.43 -12.48 -7.93
C LEU A 45 -5.08 -11.51 -6.93
N ARG A 46 -4.81 -10.20 -7.08
CA ARG A 46 -5.36 -9.17 -6.19
C ARG A 46 -6.85 -8.92 -6.41
N ALA A 47 -7.38 -9.12 -7.62
CA ALA A 47 -8.80 -9.01 -7.93
C ALA A 47 -9.68 -9.98 -7.13
N ARG A 48 -9.10 -11.06 -6.60
CA ARG A 48 -9.78 -11.99 -5.69
C ARG A 48 -10.10 -11.39 -4.32
N VAL A 49 -9.44 -10.28 -3.95
CA VAL A 49 -9.69 -9.54 -2.72
C VAL A 49 -10.56 -8.33 -3.07
N ARG A 50 -11.85 -8.40 -2.75
CA ARG A 50 -12.85 -7.35 -3.05
C ARG A 50 -13.02 -6.39 -1.90
N SER A 51 -12.94 -6.90 -0.68
CA SER A 51 -13.07 -6.10 0.54
C SER A 51 -12.05 -6.55 1.60
N LEU A 52 -11.77 -5.65 2.54
CA LEU A 52 -10.86 -5.88 3.64
C LEU A 52 -11.43 -5.20 4.88
N ARG A 53 -11.38 -5.92 6.00
CA ARG A 53 -11.45 -5.37 7.34
C ARG A 53 -10.09 -5.60 7.99
N ALA A 54 -9.52 -4.57 8.59
CA ALA A 54 -8.23 -4.72 9.23
C ALA A 54 -8.10 -3.87 10.49
N GLU A 55 -7.30 -4.37 11.43
CA GLU A 55 -6.78 -3.62 12.56
C GLU A 55 -5.26 -3.52 12.44
N ALA A 56 -4.70 -2.32 12.61
CA ALA A 56 -3.26 -2.09 12.51
C ALA A 56 -2.78 -1.09 13.56
N ARG A 57 -1.57 -1.34 14.08
CA ARG A 57 -0.79 -0.31 14.78
C ARG A 57 -0.18 0.62 13.77
N ALA A 58 -0.47 1.90 13.92
CA ALA A 58 0.09 2.97 13.12
C ALA A 58 1.19 3.71 13.89
N ASP A 59 2.28 3.98 13.22
CA ASP A 59 3.38 4.86 13.68
C ASP A 59 3.64 5.84 12.54
N GLN A 60 3.12 7.05 12.68
CA GLN A 60 3.28 8.13 11.70
C GLN A 60 4.32 9.12 12.22
N ARG A 61 5.22 9.53 11.35
CA ARG A 61 6.21 10.59 11.55
C ARG A 61 6.05 11.62 10.45
N GLY A 62 6.22 12.87 10.79
CA GLY A 62 6.15 13.99 9.86
C GLY A 62 6.69 15.26 10.48
N PRO A 63 6.62 16.40 9.76
CA PRO A 63 7.08 17.70 10.26
C PRO A 63 6.43 18.09 11.59
N ASP A 64 5.16 17.70 11.79
CA ASP A 64 4.37 18.04 12.99
C ASP A 64 4.63 17.06 14.16
N GLY A 65 5.61 16.15 14.02
CA GLY A 65 5.99 15.22 15.06
C GLY A 65 5.64 13.77 14.77
N ARG A 66 5.42 13.00 15.84
CA ARG A 66 5.13 11.57 15.77
C ARG A 66 3.79 11.24 16.42
N ILE A 67 2.95 10.52 15.68
CA ILE A 67 1.64 10.05 16.14
C ILE A 67 1.64 8.52 16.14
N ARG A 68 1.11 7.93 17.21
CA ARG A 68 0.89 6.47 17.30
C ARG A 68 -0.55 6.21 17.70
N GLY A 69 -1.14 5.18 17.12
CA GLY A 69 -2.50 4.78 17.41
C GLY A 69 -2.85 3.44 16.80
N THR A 70 -4.08 3.03 16.99
CA THR A 70 -4.67 1.87 16.31
C THR A 70 -5.57 2.39 15.19
N LEU A 71 -5.44 1.83 14.01
CA LEU A 71 -6.35 2.08 12.88
C LEU A 71 -7.28 0.89 12.72
N LEU A 72 -8.58 1.15 12.71
CA LEU A 72 -9.59 0.21 12.26
C LEU A 72 -10.00 0.61 10.85
N MET A 73 -9.92 -0.33 9.91
CA MET A 73 -10.09 -0.02 8.50
C MET A 73 -11.11 -0.94 7.83
N PHE A 74 -11.92 -0.34 6.96
CA PHE A 74 -12.66 -1.05 5.92
C PHE A 74 -12.25 -0.50 4.56
N VAL A 75 -12.01 -1.41 3.64
CA VAL A 75 -11.73 -1.09 2.24
C VAL A 75 -12.62 -1.95 1.37
N GLU A 76 -13.23 -1.39 0.35
CA GLU A 76 -14.00 -2.11 -0.65
C GLU A 76 -13.71 -1.51 -2.03
N ARG A 77 -13.40 -2.40 -2.97
CA ARG A 77 -13.15 -1.98 -4.36
C ARG A 77 -14.39 -1.34 -4.99
N PRO A 78 -14.23 -0.36 -5.89
CA PRO A 78 -12.92 0.09 -6.39
C PRO A 78 -12.23 1.14 -5.50
N ASP A 79 -12.97 1.95 -4.72
CA ASP A 79 -12.49 3.23 -4.17
C ASP A 79 -13.10 3.60 -2.81
N ARG A 80 -13.79 2.64 -2.18
CA ARG A 80 -14.41 2.87 -0.87
C ARG A 80 -13.43 2.59 0.26
N VAL A 81 -13.27 3.56 1.13
CA VAL A 81 -12.32 3.49 2.25
C VAL A 81 -12.95 4.10 3.50
N ARG A 82 -12.76 3.41 4.64
CA ARG A 82 -12.99 3.94 5.98
C ARG A 82 -11.78 3.69 6.85
N VAL A 83 -11.35 4.70 7.57
CA VAL A 83 -10.25 4.62 8.55
C VAL A 83 -10.68 5.30 9.83
N ASP A 84 -10.80 4.54 10.90
CA ASP A 84 -11.06 5.04 12.25
C ASP A 84 -9.73 5.06 13.03
N VAL A 85 -9.30 6.22 13.46
CA VAL A 85 -8.08 6.40 14.28
C VAL A 85 -8.46 6.31 15.75
N MET A 86 -7.97 5.28 16.42
CA MET A 86 -8.22 5.04 17.84
C MET A 86 -6.98 5.40 18.67
N THR A 87 -7.19 6.09 19.76
CA THR A 87 -6.17 6.36 20.78
C THR A 87 -6.58 5.70 22.10
N GLN A 88 -5.69 5.75 23.08
CA GLN A 88 -6.01 5.29 24.45
C GLN A 88 -7.18 6.06 25.10
N PHE A 89 -7.54 7.23 24.58
CA PHE A 89 -8.65 8.06 25.06
C PHE A 89 -9.93 7.87 24.23
N GLY A 90 -9.96 6.93 23.27
CA GLY A 90 -11.07 6.71 22.37
C GLY A 90 -10.78 7.15 20.93
N PRO A 91 -11.81 7.28 20.09
CA PRO A 91 -11.65 7.68 18.70
C PRO A 91 -11.13 9.13 18.61
N ALA A 92 -10.13 9.34 17.78
CA ALA A 92 -9.52 10.65 17.51
C ALA A 92 -9.96 11.24 16.18
N ALA A 93 -10.10 10.39 15.15
CA ALA A 93 -10.56 10.82 13.84
C ALA A 93 -11.25 9.66 13.11
N VAL A 94 -12.16 9.97 12.21
CA VAL A 94 -12.82 9.03 11.31
C VAL A 94 -12.81 9.61 9.91
N LEU A 95 -12.16 8.93 8.97
CA LEU A 95 -12.20 9.25 7.55
C LEU A 95 -13.10 8.25 6.84
N THR A 96 -13.97 8.72 5.96
CA THR A 96 -14.74 7.90 5.03
C THR A 96 -14.63 8.44 3.61
N SER A 97 -14.65 7.53 2.63
CA SER A 97 -14.79 7.84 1.22
C SER A 97 -15.65 6.76 0.56
N ASP A 98 -16.66 7.17 -0.19
CA ASP A 98 -17.48 6.29 -1.02
C ASP A 98 -17.04 6.28 -2.49
N GLY A 99 -15.89 6.92 -2.79
CA GLY A 99 -15.33 7.11 -4.13
C GLY A 99 -15.69 8.45 -4.76
N ALA A 100 -16.83 9.03 -4.43
CA ALA A 100 -17.27 10.33 -4.92
C ALA A 100 -17.11 11.42 -3.85
N ARG A 101 -17.50 11.10 -2.64
CA ARG A 101 -17.49 12.00 -1.49
C ARG A 101 -16.51 11.53 -0.43
N PHE A 102 -15.93 12.50 0.22
CA PHE A 102 -15.03 12.37 1.36
C PHE A 102 -15.68 13.03 2.59
N ALA A 103 -15.46 12.44 3.75
CA ALA A 103 -15.74 13.09 5.03
C ALA A 103 -14.66 12.70 6.04
N LEU A 104 -14.24 13.66 6.85
CA LEU A 104 -13.31 13.50 7.96
C LEU A 104 -13.88 14.16 9.21
N ALA A 105 -14.23 13.36 10.21
CA ALA A 105 -14.51 13.85 11.56
C ALA A 105 -13.20 13.87 12.34
N ASP A 106 -12.66 15.05 12.64
CA ASP A 106 -11.57 15.23 13.59
C ASP A 106 -12.19 15.57 14.95
N LEU A 107 -12.19 14.57 15.85
CA LEU A 107 -12.81 14.69 17.17
C LEU A 107 -11.94 15.47 18.15
N ARG A 108 -10.64 15.60 17.88
CA ARG A 108 -9.71 16.38 18.70
C ARG A 108 -9.87 17.87 18.43
N GLU A 109 -9.89 18.23 17.14
CA GLU A 109 -10.09 19.63 16.71
C GLU A 109 -11.58 20.03 16.68
N ARG A 110 -12.49 19.06 16.91
CA ARG A 110 -13.94 19.24 16.85
C ARG A 110 -14.43 19.80 15.52
N VAL A 111 -13.87 19.30 14.43
CA VAL A 111 -14.18 19.71 13.06
C VAL A 111 -14.70 18.52 12.26
N PHE A 112 -15.71 18.76 11.44
CA PHE A 112 -16.17 17.83 10.42
C PHE A 112 -15.91 18.45 9.04
N LEU A 113 -15.04 17.82 8.27
CA LEU A 113 -14.73 18.21 6.91
C LEU A 113 -15.50 17.30 5.94
N SER A 114 -16.10 17.86 4.89
CA SER A 114 -16.71 17.07 3.82
C SER A 114 -16.45 17.73 2.47
N GLY A 115 -16.37 16.91 1.41
CA GLY A 115 -16.08 17.41 0.08
C GLY A 115 -15.97 16.28 -0.95
N ARG A 116 -15.28 16.52 -2.06
CA ARG A 116 -14.98 15.52 -3.07
C ARG A 116 -13.88 14.56 -2.56
N ALA A 117 -13.96 13.29 -2.99
CA ALA A 117 -12.97 12.26 -2.67
C ALA A 117 -11.70 12.42 -3.53
N CYS A 118 -11.02 13.56 -3.45
CA CYS A 118 -9.75 13.81 -4.14
C CYS A 118 -8.54 13.47 -3.27
N ALA A 119 -7.37 13.35 -3.90
CA ALA A 119 -6.14 12.95 -3.25
C ALA A 119 -5.74 13.89 -2.08
N SER A 120 -5.90 15.22 -2.24
CA SER A 120 -5.62 16.19 -1.17
C SER A 120 -6.50 15.99 0.07
N ASN A 121 -7.77 15.61 -0.12
CA ASN A 121 -8.69 15.34 0.99
C ASN A 121 -8.36 14.01 1.68
N ILE A 122 -8.00 12.97 0.95
CA ILE A 122 -7.55 11.69 1.53
C ILE A 122 -6.21 11.88 2.28
N ALA A 123 -5.30 12.69 1.74
CA ALA A 123 -3.99 13.00 2.33
C ALA A 123 -4.07 13.70 3.70
N ARG A 124 -5.22 14.29 4.07
CA ARG A 124 -5.41 14.90 5.39
C ARG A 124 -5.24 13.93 6.55
N LEU A 125 -5.52 12.63 6.33
CA LEU A 125 -5.33 11.61 7.36
C LEU A 125 -4.09 10.75 7.10
N VAL A 126 -3.81 10.43 5.84
CA VAL A 126 -2.76 9.43 5.49
C VAL A 126 -1.41 10.10 5.18
N ALA A 127 -1.38 11.43 5.14
CA ALA A 127 -0.21 12.26 4.81
C ALA A 127 0.46 11.92 3.45
N MET A 128 -0.29 11.32 2.53
CA MET A 128 0.16 10.92 1.21
C MET A 128 -0.82 11.38 0.12
N PRO A 129 -0.34 11.91 -1.00
CA PRO A 129 -1.18 12.38 -2.10
C PRO A 129 -1.64 11.19 -2.96
N LEU A 130 -2.54 10.38 -2.41
CA LEU A 130 -3.14 9.22 -3.07
C LEU A 130 -4.65 9.39 -3.15
N SER A 131 -5.23 9.01 -4.28
CA SER A 131 -6.69 8.89 -4.37
C SER A 131 -7.21 7.80 -3.41
N GLY A 132 -8.51 7.81 -3.10
CA GLY A 132 -9.12 6.72 -2.30
C GLY A 132 -8.95 5.35 -2.97
N ALA A 133 -9.03 5.31 -4.31
CA ALA A 133 -8.80 4.11 -5.10
C ALA A 133 -7.37 3.60 -4.97
N ASP A 134 -6.36 4.48 -5.13
CA ASP A 134 -4.95 4.11 -5.00
C ASP A 134 -4.60 3.65 -3.61
N PHE A 135 -5.06 4.37 -2.59
CA PHE A 135 -4.85 3.99 -1.20
C PHE A 135 -5.49 2.63 -0.88
N GLY A 136 -6.74 2.43 -1.32
CA GLY A 136 -7.43 1.14 -1.18
C GLY A 136 -6.70 0.03 -1.91
N GLN A 137 -6.23 0.27 -3.14
CA GLN A 137 -5.46 -0.70 -3.91
C GLN A 137 -4.17 -1.11 -3.21
N LEU A 138 -3.42 -0.16 -2.64
CA LEU A 138 -2.20 -0.44 -1.87
C LEU A 138 -2.49 -1.27 -0.62
N LEU A 139 -3.55 -0.97 0.13
CA LEU A 139 -3.97 -1.75 1.31
C LEU A 139 -4.42 -3.17 0.94
N LEU A 140 -5.00 -3.36 -0.24
CA LEU A 140 -5.38 -4.67 -0.76
C LEU A 140 -4.19 -5.44 -1.37
N GLY A 141 -2.96 -4.91 -1.24
CA GLY A 141 -1.71 -5.53 -1.72
C GLY A 141 -1.49 -5.41 -3.22
N GLY A 142 -2.19 -4.51 -3.89
CA GLY A 142 -1.95 -4.11 -5.27
C GLY A 142 -1.06 -2.87 -5.36
N THR A 143 -0.85 -2.37 -6.57
CA THR A 143 -0.14 -1.11 -6.82
C THR A 143 -0.85 -0.30 -7.90
N PRO A 144 -1.19 0.98 -7.63
CA PRO A 144 -1.63 1.89 -8.67
C PRO A 144 -0.54 2.03 -9.73
N ARG A 145 -0.93 2.27 -10.97
CA ARG A 145 0.00 2.39 -12.10
C ARG A 145 -0.10 3.75 -12.74
N ILE A 146 1.04 4.33 -13.06
CA ILE A 146 1.08 5.52 -13.91
C ILE A 146 0.63 5.16 -15.33
N VAL A 147 0.19 6.16 -16.08
CA VAL A 147 0.07 6.05 -17.53
C VAL A 147 1.48 6.01 -18.11
N PHE A 148 1.87 4.90 -18.71
CA PHE A 148 3.22 4.68 -19.20
C PHE A 148 3.28 4.53 -20.72
N SER A 149 4.42 4.88 -21.30
CA SER A 149 4.74 4.69 -22.72
C SER A 149 5.62 3.48 -22.95
N ARG A 150 6.36 3.04 -21.92
CA ARG A 150 7.25 1.87 -21.95
C ARG A 150 7.22 1.16 -20.62
N ALA A 151 7.26 -0.16 -20.67
CA ALA A 151 7.45 -1.03 -19.51
C ALA A 151 8.63 -1.97 -19.76
N THR A 152 9.48 -2.17 -18.75
CA THR A 152 10.58 -3.15 -18.80
C THR A 152 10.53 -4.02 -17.55
N ILE A 153 11.03 -5.24 -17.67
CA ILE A 153 11.13 -6.20 -16.57
C ILE A 153 12.51 -6.86 -16.57
N GLY A 154 13.05 -7.11 -15.41
CA GLY A 154 14.27 -7.88 -15.19
C GLY A 154 14.22 -8.61 -13.88
N VAL A 155 15.13 -9.55 -13.67
CA VAL A 155 15.36 -10.21 -12.38
C VAL A 155 16.64 -9.63 -11.79
N ASP A 156 16.52 -9.05 -10.60
CA ASP A 156 17.66 -8.51 -9.87
C ASP A 156 18.61 -9.66 -9.48
N PRO A 157 19.91 -9.56 -9.83
CA PRO A 157 20.86 -10.64 -9.58
C PRO A 157 21.19 -10.80 -8.08
N ASP A 158 20.99 -9.78 -7.26
CA ASP A 158 21.39 -9.80 -5.86
C ASP A 158 20.32 -10.43 -4.97
N ASP A 159 19.04 -10.08 -5.19
CA ASP A 159 17.94 -10.53 -4.34
C ASP A 159 16.90 -11.41 -5.05
N GLY A 160 17.05 -11.63 -6.36
CA GLY A 160 16.18 -12.50 -7.17
C GLY A 160 14.79 -11.96 -7.43
N ARG A 161 14.53 -10.71 -7.09
CA ARG A 161 13.22 -10.07 -7.31
C ARG A 161 13.04 -9.68 -8.77
N TYR A 162 11.80 -9.73 -9.21
CA TYR A 162 11.43 -9.03 -10.43
C TYR A 162 11.42 -7.54 -10.18
N ARG A 163 12.11 -6.79 -11.02
CA ARG A 163 12.04 -5.33 -11.06
C ARG A 163 11.38 -4.89 -12.35
N ILE A 164 10.25 -4.19 -12.22
CA ILE A 164 9.51 -3.58 -13.33
C ILE A 164 9.72 -2.08 -13.26
N VAL A 165 10.02 -1.48 -14.41
CA VAL A 165 10.12 -0.02 -14.56
C VAL A 165 9.12 0.42 -15.61
N LEU A 166 8.19 1.29 -15.20
CA LEU A 166 7.23 1.96 -16.06
C LEU A 166 7.73 3.37 -16.33
N ALA A 167 7.96 3.72 -17.60
CA ALA A 167 8.33 5.10 -18.01
C ALA A 167 7.05 5.87 -18.35
N GLY A 168 6.75 6.90 -17.58
CA GLY A 168 5.62 7.80 -17.78
C GLY A 168 5.76 8.65 -19.05
N ARG A 169 4.62 9.11 -19.57
CA ARG A 169 4.59 10.03 -20.73
C ARG A 169 5.03 11.44 -20.36
N ASP A 170 4.93 11.80 -19.11
CA ASP A 170 5.34 13.07 -18.49
C ASP A 170 6.81 13.13 -18.08
N GLY A 171 7.57 12.05 -18.34
CA GLY A 171 8.96 11.90 -17.94
C GLY A 171 9.15 11.33 -16.54
N GLY A 172 8.09 11.16 -15.76
CA GLY A 172 8.12 10.44 -14.50
C GLY A 172 8.32 8.93 -14.71
N ARG A 173 8.61 8.21 -13.66
CA ARG A 173 8.71 6.74 -13.72
C ARG A 173 8.18 6.09 -12.45
N GLN A 174 7.78 4.84 -12.56
CA GLN A 174 7.43 4.01 -11.43
C GLN A 174 8.27 2.74 -11.45
N GLU A 175 8.82 2.37 -10.29
CA GLU A 175 9.53 1.12 -10.07
C GLU A 175 8.69 0.21 -9.18
N ILE A 176 8.56 -1.07 -9.58
CA ILE A 176 7.76 -2.07 -8.87
C ILE A 176 8.60 -3.33 -8.72
N ASP A 177 8.80 -3.77 -7.46
CA ASP A 177 9.55 -4.98 -7.16
C ASP A 177 8.59 -6.07 -6.66
N PHE A 178 8.69 -7.26 -7.26
CA PHE A 178 7.97 -8.45 -6.84
C PHE A 178 8.93 -9.55 -6.38
N ALA A 179 8.62 -10.17 -5.24
CA ALA A 179 9.29 -11.39 -4.81
C ALA A 179 8.49 -12.62 -5.25
N LEU A 180 9.23 -13.68 -5.51
CA LEU A 180 8.69 -14.99 -5.78
C LEU A 180 8.77 -15.88 -4.54
N ARG A 181 7.78 -16.74 -4.33
CA ARG A 181 7.88 -17.77 -3.29
C ARG A 181 8.77 -18.90 -3.79
N GLU A 182 9.52 -19.52 -2.89
CA GLU A 182 10.38 -20.66 -3.23
C GLU A 182 9.60 -21.78 -3.95
N ALA A 183 8.38 -22.06 -3.49
CA ALA A 183 7.51 -23.07 -4.13
C ALA A 183 7.05 -22.73 -5.56
N ASP A 184 7.24 -21.50 -6.00
CA ASP A 184 6.84 -21.02 -7.33
C ASP A 184 8.06 -20.77 -8.24
N ALA A 185 9.30 -21.02 -7.75
CA ALA A 185 10.55 -20.73 -8.48
C ALA A 185 10.64 -21.48 -9.83
N ASP A 186 10.19 -22.73 -9.85
CA ASP A 186 10.20 -23.59 -11.06
C ASP A 186 8.88 -23.54 -11.84
N ALA A 187 7.89 -22.77 -11.36
CA ALA A 187 6.59 -22.65 -12.02
C ALA A 187 6.71 -21.88 -13.36
N PRO A 188 5.84 -22.18 -14.34
CA PRO A 188 5.68 -21.30 -15.49
C PRO A 188 5.27 -19.90 -15.06
N PRO A 189 5.62 -18.85 -15.82
CA PRO A 189 5.33 -17.47 -15.44
C PRO A 189 3.88 -17.23 -15.01
N GLU A 190 2.91 -17.77 -15.72
CA GLU A 190 1.47 -17.60 -15.49
C GLU A 190 0.99 -18.22 -14.16
N LEU A 191 1.75 -19.14 -13.58
CA LEU A 191 1.45 -19.81 -12.32
C LEU A 191 2.25 -19.25 -11.13
N GLN A 192 3.17 -18.33 -11.38
CA GLN A 192 3.96 -17.67 -10.35
C GLN A 192 3.08 -16.69 -9.56
N ARG A 193 3.08 -16.82 -8.22
CA ARG A 193 2.32 -15.96 -7.32
C ARG A 193 3.22 -14.85 -6.81
N LEU A 194 3.24 -13.75 -7.56
CA LEU A 194 4.05 -12.58 -7.27
C LEU A 194 3.57 -11.89 -6.00
N ARG A 195 4.51 -11.51 -5.12
CA ARG A 195 4.29 -10.71 -3.92
C ARG A 195 4.91 -9.33 -4.15
N LEU A 196 4.09 -8.29 -4.05
CA LEU A 196 4.57 -6.92 -4.15
C LEU A 196 5.46 -6.59 -2.94
N MET A 197 6.70 -6.21 -3.18
CA MET A 197 7.66 -5.87 -2.12
C MET A 197 7.87 -4.36 -2.02
N ARG A 198 7.83 -3.68 -3.16
CA ARG A 198 8.02 -2.24 -3.24
C ARG A 198 7.29 -1.68 -4.46
N THR A 199 6.73 -0.49 -4.30
CA THR A 199 6.35 0.38 -5.40
C THR A 199 6.82 1.78 -5.09
N GLU A 200 7.44 2.44 -6.04
CA GLU A 200 8.05 3.76 -5.87
C GLU A 200 7.81 4.63 -7.09
N MET A 201 7.38 5.85 -6.84
CA MET A 201 7.08 6.84 -7.86
C MET A 201 8.14 7.92 -7.86
N PHE A 202 8.59 8.26 -9.05
CA PHE A 202 9.57 9.32 -9.27
C PHE A 202 9.01 10.40 -10.22
N ASP A 203 9.35 11.64 -9.95
CA ASP A 203 9.09 12.73 -10.88
C ASP A 203 10.03 12.68 -12.10
N ALA A 204 9.83 13.61 -13.04
CA ALA A 204 10.67 13.74 -14.24
C ALA A 204 12.13 14.11 -13.95
N ARG A 205 12.45 14.61 -12.75
CA ARG A 205 13.81 14.94 -12.30
C ARG A 205 14.47 13.78 -11.57
N GLY A 206 13.73 12.67 -11.35
CA GLY A 206 14.20 11.49 -10.64
C GLY A 206 14.08 11.59 -9.11
N ALA A 207 13.41 12.60 -8.58
CA ALA A 207 13.13 12.67 -7.15
C ALA A 207 11.97 11.73 -6.79
N THR A 208 12.10 11.03 -5.67
CA THR A 208 11.04 10.16 -5.15
C THR A 208 9.86 11.01 -4.67
N LEU A 209 8.70 10.83 -5.30
CA LEU A 209 7.45 11.42 -4.87
C LEU A 209 6.88 10.66 -3.67
N TRP A 210 6.77 9.35 -3.80
CA TRP A 210 6.36 8.46 -2.72
C TRP A 210 6.91 7.05 -2.92
N ARG A 211 6.99 6.30 -1.83
CA ARG A 211 7.38 4.89 -1.81
C ARG A 211 6.49 4.13 -0.86
N VAL A 212 6.11 2.90 -1.27
CA VAL A 212 5.45 1.95 -0.39
C VAL A 212 6.23 0.65 -0.39
N THR A 213 6.53 0.12 0.80
CA THR A 213 7.18 -1.18 0.96
C THR A 213 6.32 -2.13 1.77
N TYR A 214 6.44 -3.41 1.47
CA TYR A 214 5.63 -4.48 2.03
C TYR A 214 6.49 -5.58 2.62
N ASP A 215 6.09 -6.08 3.79
CA ASP A 215 6.81 -7.14 4.48
C ASP A 215 5.85 -8.05 5.26
N ASP A 216 6.38 -9.11 5.87
CA ASP A 216 5.65 -10.04 6.72
C ASP A 216 4.39 -10.62 6.04
N TYR A 217 4.58 -11.25 4.89
CA TYR A 217 3.48 -11.84 4.13
C TYR A 217 2.93 -13.10 4.82
N ARG A 218 1.63 -13.08 5.17
CA ARG A 218 0.91 -14.20 5.76
C ARG A 218 -0.28 -14.59 4.89
N VAL A 219 -0.68 -15.87 4.95
CA VAL A 219 -1.86 -16.33 4.23
C VAL A 219 -3.11 -16.04 5.06
N VAL A 220 -3.97 -15.18 4.54
CA VAL A 220 -5.30 -14.91 5.09
C VAL A 220 -6.32 -15.74 4.32
N ARG A 221 -7.25 -16.39 5.02
CA ARG A 221 -8.28 -17.26 4.43
C ARG A 221 -9.64 -16.57 4.43
N ALA A 222 -10.32 -16.66 3.27
CA ALA A 222 -11.73 -16.31 3.13
C ALA A 222 -12.45 -17.51 2.51
N GLY A 223 -13.12 -18.30 3.33
CA GLY A 223 -13.67 -19.61 2.92
C GLY A 223 -12.56 -20.53 2.37
N ALA A 224 -12.73 -21.01 1.15
CA ALA A 224 -11.75 -21.86 0.46
C ALA A 224 -10.55 -21.11 -0.14
N ILE A 225 -10.59 -19.77 -0.17
CA ILE A 225 -9.57 -18.96 -0.83
C ILE A 225 -8.52 -18.54 0.20
N GLY A 226 -7.23 -18.86 -0.07
CA GLY A 226 -6.10 -18.34 0.68
C GLY A 226 -5.36 -17.27 -0.14
N VAL A 227 -5.21 -16.07 0.43
CA VAL A 227 -4.50 -14.94 -0.20
C VAL A 227 -3.34 -14.52 0.68
N ALA A 228 -2.16 -14.35 0.09
CA ALA A 228 -1.02 -13.79 0.81
C ALA A 228 -1.20 -12.28 0.96
N MET A 229 -1.31 -11.79 2.21
CA MET A 229 -1.45 -10.39 2.55
C MET A 229 -0.21 -9.92 3.32
N PRO A 230 0.29 -8.69 3.07
CA PRO A 230 1.37 -8.11 3.86
C PRO A 230 0.84 -7.70 5.24
N PHE A 231 1.59 -7.99 6.30
CA PHE A 231 1.27 -7.57 7.66
C PHE A 231 2.09 -6.36 8.11
N VAL A 232 3.04 -5.93 7.30
CA VAL A 232 3.76 -4.66 7.47
C VAL A 232 3.72 -3.90 6.16
N VAL A 233 3.27 -2.65 6.23
CA VAL A 233 3.26 -1.71 5.10
C VAL A 233 3.84 -0.40 5.57
N ASN A 234 4.85 0.10 4.86
CA ASN A 234 5.44 1.40 5.12
C ASN A 234 5.17 2.32 3.93
N PHE A 235 4.65 3.48 4.23
CA PHE A 235 4.43 4.57 3.29
C PHE A 235 5.43 5.67 3.58
N GLU A 236 6.10 6.18 2.54
CA GLU A 236 7.08 7.26 2.64
C GLU A 236 6.76 8.35 1.63
N HIS A 237 6.79 9.59 2.07
CA HIS A 237 6.72 10.77 1.22
C HIS A 237 7.92 11.68 1.52
N PRO A 238 9.08 11.44 0.87
CA PRO A 238 10.34 12.15 1.21
C PRO A 238 10.22 13.66 1.09
N GLY A 239 9.53 14.15 0.06
CA GLY A 239 9.34 15.61 -0.17
C GLY A 239 8.59 16.33 0.96
N ARG A 240 7.82 15.60 1.77
CA ARG A 240 7.14 16.13 2.97
C ARG A 240 7.79 15.68 4.27
N GLY A 241 8.84 14.86 4.21
CA GLY A 241 9.45 14.23 5.38
C GLY A 241 8.45 13.37 6.17
N ALA A 242 7.44 12.79 5.48
CA ALA A 242 6.37 12.03 6.10
C ALA A 242 6.58 10.53 5.90
N GLU A 243 6.36 9.76 6.96
CA GLU A 243 6.44 8.31 7.00
C GLU A 243 5.25 7.77 7.79
N LEU A 244 4.57 6.74 7.28
CA LEU A 244 3.53 6.01 7.98
C LEU A 244 3.84 4.52 7.92
N ARG A 245 4.06 3.90 9.08
CA ARG A 245 4.20 2.46 9.22
C ARG A 245 2.93 1.86 9.79
N LEU A 246 2.35 0.92 9.03
CA LEU A 246 1.25 0.09 9.48
C LEU A 246 1.79 -1.32 9.79
N ARG A 247 1.47 -1.79 11.00
CA ARG A 247 1.67 -3.19 11.40
C ARG A 247 0.30 -3.78 11.69
N PHE A 248 -0.17 -4.63 10.79
CA PHE A 248 -1.47 -5.27 10.93
C PHE A 248 -1.45 -6.30 12.06
N GLU A 249 -2.45 -6.23 12.92
CA GLU A 249 -2.72 -7.22 13.96
C GLU A 249 -3.73 -8.25 13.47
N GLU A 250 -4.76 -7.77 12.77
CA GLU A 250 -5.79 -8.60 12.14
C GLU A 250 -6.07 -8.13 10.71
N ILE A 251 -6.25 -9.09 9.81
CA ILE A 251 -6.74 -8.88 8.44
C ILE A 251 -7.80 -9.94 8.14
N ALA A 252 -8.99 -9.50 7.76
CA ALA A 252 -10.04 -10.34 7.18
C ALA A 252 -10.35 -9.82 5.77
N VAL A 253 -10.37 -10.70 4.78
CA VAL A 253 -10.63 -10.37 3.38
C VAL A 253 -11.97 -10.92 2.93
N ASN A 254 -12.58 -10.27 1.94
CA ASN A 254 -13.89 -10.60 1.37
C ASN A 254 -14.99 -10.65 2.45
N VAL A 255 -14.93 -9.69 3.36
CA VAL A 255 -15.94 -9.50 4.40
C VAL A 255 -17.14 -8.76 3.86
N ASP A 256 -18.30 -9.02 4.43
CA ASP A 256 -19.48 -8.20 4.20
C ASP A 256 -19.29 -6.87 4.95
N VAL A 257 -19.32 -5.76 4.20
CA VAL A 257 -19.17 -4.43 4.77
C VAL A 257 -20.56 -3.90 5.15
N PRO A 258 -20.74 -3.37 6.36
CA PRO A 258 -22.02 -2.83 6.79
C PRO A 258 -22.50 -1.70 5.86
N GLU A 259 -23.81 -1.64 5.63
CA GLU A 259 -24.42 -0.56 4.88
C GLU A 259 -24.11 0.80 5.54
N GLY A 260 -23.75 1.79 4.74
CA GLY A 260 -23.36 3.11 5.21
C GLY A 260 -21.98 3.21 5.86
N ALA A 261 -21.17 2.13 5.89
CA ALA A 261 -19.82 2.15 6.48
C ALA A 261 -18.91 3.24 5.89
N PHE A 262 -19.10 3.56 4.62
CA PHE A 262 -18.28 4.53 3.88
C PHE A 262 -18.86 5.95 3.84
N ALA A 263 -19.92 6.20 4.59
CA ALA A 263 -20.51 7.52 4.74
C ALA A 263 -20.61 7.89 6.22
N GLN A 264 -20.58 9.17 6.52
CA GLN A 264 -20.81 9.66 7.88
C GLN A 264 -21.51 11.02 7.86
N THR A 265 -22.24 11.31 8.92
CA THR A 265 -22.87 12.58 9.17
C THR A 265 -22.16 13.28 10.32
N PRO A 266 -22.14 14.63 10.35
CA PRO A 266 -21.51 15.36 11.44
C PRO A 266 -22.18 15.04 12.77
N ALA A 267 -21.39 14.66 13.78
CA ALA A 267 -21.88 14.50 15.13
C ALA A 267 -22.19 15.87 15.76
N PRO A 268 -23.13 15.94 16.72
CA PRO A 268 -23.43 17.17 17.41
C PRO A 268 -22.18 17.79 18.03
N GLY A 269 -22.03 19.12 17.86
CA GLY A 269 -20.93 19.89 18.45
C GLY A 269 -19.64 19.92 17.62
N LEU A 270 -19.61 19.32 16.43
CA LEU A 270 -18.53 19.51 15.46
C LEU A 270 -18.81 20.74 14.57
N ALA A 271 -17.78 21.53 14.32
CA ALA A 271 -17.84 22.63 13.35
C ALA A 271 -17.77 22.04 11.92
N VAL A 272 -18.84 22.18 11.15
CA VAL A 272 -18.91 21.65 9.79
C VAL A 272 -18.24 22.63 8.83
N ARG A 273 -17.34 22.11 7.98
CA ARG A 273 -16.62 22.86 6.94
C ARG A 273 -16.56 22.06 5.64
N GLU A 274 -16.60 22.76 4.52
CA GLU A 274 -16.35 22.17 3.22
C GLU A 274 -14.85 22.12 2.93
N ALA A 275 -14.39 20.98 2.45
CA ALA A 275 -13.00 20.77 2.05
C ALA A 275 -12.90 20.80 0.52
N GLY A 276 -12.28 21.85 -0.02
CA GLY A 276 -11.92 21.92 -1.42
C GLY A 276 -10.84 20.90 -1.79
N CYS A 277 -10.68 20.66 -3.08
CA CYS A 277 -9.53 19.92 -3.61
C CYS A 277 -8.43 20.90 -3.96
N ASP A 278 -7.23 20.71 -3.39
CA ASP A 278 -6.06 21.51 -3.75
C ASP A 278 -5.53 20.99 -5.09
N GLU A 279 -5.49 21.86 -6.10
CA GLU A 279 -5.04 21.52 -7.46
C GLU A 279 -3.53 21.20 -7.52
N ASP A 280 -2.75 21.65 -6.53
CA ASP A 280 -1.30 21.40 -6.43
C ASP A 280 -0.93 19.95 -6.00
N VAL A 281 -1.90 19.12 -5.64
CA VAL A 281 -1.71 17.70 -5.36
C VAL A 281 -1.97 16.91 -6.65
N THR A 282 -1.13 17.09 -7.64
CA THR A 282 -1.16 16.29 -8.88
C THR A 282 -0.79 14.85 -8.57
N VAL A 283 -1.76 13.95 -8.69
CA VAL A 283 -1.52 12.51 -8.77
C VAL A 283 -1.00 12.23 -10.18
N PRO A 284 0.22 11.70 -10.37
CA PRO A 284 0.68 11.31 -11.68
C PRO A 284 -0.26 10.22 -12.24
N GLY A 285 -1.04 10.57 -13.26
CA GLY A 285 -2.00 9.66 -13.90
C GLY A 285 -3.43 10.19 -14.05
N GLU A 286 -3.84 11.20 -13.30
CA GLU A 286 -5.13 11.89 -13.50
C GLU A 286 -5.00 13.12 -14.42
N SER A 287 -4.40 12.97 -15.58
CA SER A 287 -4.54 14.00 -16.62
C SER A 287 -5.87 13.82 -17.33
N GLY A 288 -6.81 14.63 -16.87
CA GLY A 288 -8.10 15.00 -17.35
C GLY A 288 -8.53 14.56 -18.75
N GLU A 289 -9.51 13.71 -18.78
CA GLU A 289 -10.48 13.70 -19.87
C GLU A 289 -11.68 14.56 -19.43
N GLN A 290 -11.44 15.86 -19.27
CA GLN A 290 -12.49 16.86 -19.39
C GLN A 290 -12.54 17.27 -20.85
N GLY A 291 -13.36 16.55 -21.63
CA GLY A 291 -13.76 16.96 -22.95
C GLY A 291 -14.50 18.30 -22.86
N ASP A 292 -13.84 19.33 -23.35
CA ASP A 292 -14.43 20.64 -23.64
C ASP A 292 -15.45 20.43 -24.80
N VAL A 293 -16.68 20.16 -24.44
CA VAL A 293 -17.79 20.24 -25.40
C VAL A 293 -18.09 21.73 -25.59
N ARG A 294 -17.39 22.33 -26.53
CA ARG A 294 -17.82 23.62 -27.09
C ARG A 294 -19.08 23.35 -27.96
N GLU A 295 -20.20 23.74 -27.42
CA GLU A 295 -21.38 24.04 -28.24
C GLU A 295 -21.08 25.29 -29.08
N ASP A 296 -20.67 25.07 -30.32
CA ASP A 296 -20.74 26.12 -31.36
C ASP A 296 -22.20 26.26 -31.83
N ASP A 297 -22.91 27.11 -31.13
CA ASP A 297 -24.19 27.66 -31.62
C ASP A 297 -23.85 28.81 -32.55
N GLN A 298 -23.77 28.55 -33.85
CA GLN A 298 -23.81 29.57 -34.88
C GLN A 298 -25.16 29.57 -35.55
N ALA A 299 -25.96 30.49 -35.07
CA ALA A 299 -27.05 31.02 -35.85
C ALA A 299 -26.52 31.64 -37.14
N ALA A 300 -26.96 31.13 -38.27
CA ALA A 300 -26.86 31.80 -39.54
C ALA A 300 -28.16 32.50 -39.80
N ASP A 301 -28.12 33.81 -39.86
CA ASP A 301 -29.14 34.63 -40.49
C ASP A 301 -28.51 35.32 -41.69
N GLU A 302 -29.17 35.24 -42.81
CA GLU A 302 -29.19 35.84 -44.13
C GLU A 302 -28.70 35.02 -45.30
#